data_c5a6258db3c1f031e45b500ad022bc68
#
_entry.id   c5a6258db3c1f031e45b500ad022bc68
#
_cell.length_a   1.000
_cell.length_b   1.000
_cell.length_c   1.000
_cell.angle_alpha   90.00
_cell.angle_beta   90.00
_cell.angle_gamma   90.00
#
_symmetry.space_group_name_H-M   'P 1'
#
loop_
_entity.id
_entity.type
_entity.pdbx_description
1 polymer ?
#
loop_
_entity_poly.entity_id
_entity_poly.type
_entity_poly.pdbx_seq_one_letter_code
_entity_poly.pdbx_strand_id
1 'polypeptide(L)'
;MSKFSEALSQLRENQPAAKYGIAFEKLMVNYFRADPTLANEYDEVCRWTDWRYNGGKADTGIDLVAHRVEDDTWTAIQCKFYLETTTIQKSNLDSFFEASGHSFETENGTENFANRLIISTTDRWSSNAEAALENQIIPTNRIGLASIAESPIDWDLAFPGSEMQIHLTKRETFEPRPHQQTADRKSVV
;
A
#
# COMPACT_ATOMS: atom_id res chain seq x y z
N MET A 1 -11.38 -5.64 17.43
CA MET A 1 -10.57 -4.65 16.68
C MET A 1 -9.28 -5.36 16.28
N SER A 2 -8.80 -5.20 15.06
CA SER A 2 -7.54 -5.82 14.65
C SER A 2 -6.35 -5.07 15.27
N LYS A 3 -5.19 -5.73 15.38
CA LYS A 3 -3.96 -5.08 15.85
C LYS A 3 -3.56 -3.89 14.96
N PHE A 4 -3.83 -3.99 13.67
CA PHE A 4 -3.62 -2.90 12.75
C PHE A 4 -4.57 -1.72 13.03
N SER A 5 -5.85 -1.96 13.33
CA SER A 5 -6.79 -0.91 13.72
C SER A 5 -6.38 -0.20 15.01
N GLU A 6 -5.81 -0.94 15.98
CA GLU A 6 -5.24 -0.35 17.20
C GLU A 6 -4.04 0.56 16.87
N ALA A 7 -3.15 0.09 15.99
CA ALA A 7 -2.02 0.86 15.50
C ALA A 7 -2.45 2.17 14.80
N LEU A 8 -3.50 2.12 13.97
CA LEU A 8 -4.06 3.31 13.32
C LEU A 8 -4.66 4.30 14.32
N SER A 9 -5.29 3.80 15.38
CA SER A 9 -5.83 4.66 16.47
C SER A 9 -4.70 5.38 17.19
N GLN A 10 -3.63 4.68 17.54
CA GLN A 10 -2.44 5.27 18.15
C GLN A 10 -1.78 6.32 17.24
N LEU A 11 -1.74 6.08 15.93
CA LEU A 11 -1.21 7.05 14.97
C LEU A 11 -2.05 8.35 14.99
N ARG A 12 -3.38 8.26 15.10
CA ARG A 12 -4.26 9.42 15.23
C ARG A 12 -4.09 10.17 16.55
N GLU A 13 -3.90 9.45 17.64
CA GLU A 13 -3.73 10.07 18.98
C GLU A 13 -2.39 10.81 19.11
N ASN A 14 -1.33 10.29 18.48
CA ASN A 14 0.03 10.77 18.66
C ASN A 14 0.48 11.80 17.61
N GLN A 15 -0.37 12.18 16.65
CA GLN A 15 -0.02 13.12 15.58
C GLN A 15 -1.11 14.22 15.43
N PRO A 16 -0.73 15.44 15.06
CA PRO A 16 -1.70 16.43 14.61
C PRO A 16 -2.41 15.98 13.32
N ALA A 17 -3.69 16.27 13.17
CA ALA A 17 -4.50 15.87 12.02
C ALA A 17 -3.85 16.21 10.66
N ALA A 18 -3.18 17.35 10.55
CA ALA A 18 -2.46 17.76 9.34
C ALA A 18 -1.28 16.82 8.94
N LYS A 19 -0.86 15.96 9.84
CA LYS A 19 0.26 15.02 9.59
C LYS A 19 -0.19 13.57 9.39
N TYR A 20 -1.47 13.26 9.55
CA TYR A 20 -1.98 11.89 9.44
C TYR A 20 -1.67 11.25 8.09
N GLY A 21 -1.90 11.96 6.99
CA GLY A 21 -1.65 11.48 5.65
C GLY A 21 -0.19 11.07 5.46
N ILE A 22 0.74 11.99 5.77
CA ILE A 22 2.18 11.76 5.64
C ILE A 22 2.66 10.60 6.52
N ALA A 23 2.14 10.48 7.74
CA ALA A 23 2.48 9.38 8.63
C ALA A 23 1.99 8.04 8.09
N PHE A 24 0.80 8.02 7.52
CA PHE A 24 0.24 6.82 6.88
C PHE A 24 1.00 6.44 5.60
N GLU A 25 1.37 7.40 4.74
CA GLU A 25 2.21 7.15 3.57
C GLU A 25 3.55 6.47 3.97
N LYS A 26 4.23 7.01 4.99
CA LYS A 26 5.48 6.41 5.51
C LYS A 26 5.25 5.00 6.06
N LEU A 27 4.13 4.78 6.74
CA LEU A 27 3.74 3.46 7.24
C LEU A 27 3.56 2.48 6.06
N MET A 28 2.92 2.92 4.98
CA MET A 28 2.70 2.07 3.81
C MET A 28 3.99 1.77 3.05
N VAL A 29 4.95 2.69 2.95
CA VAL A 29 6.29 2.38 2.42
C VAL A 29 6.94 1.24 3.21
N ASN A 30 6.85 1.27 4.53
CA ASN A 30 7.39 0.20 5.38
C ASN A 30 6.59 -1.10 5.25
N TYR A 31 5.27 -1.01 5.11
CA TYR A 31 4.40 -2.16 4.84
C TYR A 31 4.82 -2.92 3.59
N PHE A 32 5.08 -2.22 2.48
CA PHE A 32 5.57 -2.82 1.24
C PHE A 32 6.89 -3.56 1.42
N ARG A 33 7.78 -3.03 2.26
CA ARG A 33 9.10 -3.63 2.51
C ARG A 33 9.05 -4.83 3.44
N ALA A 34 8.06 -4.88 4.32
CA ALA A 34 7.95 -5.91 5.36
C ALA A 34 7.01 -7.06 4.99
N ASP A 35 5.94 -6.79 4.24
CA ASP A 35 5.03 -7.82 3.76
C ASP A 35 5.75 -8.71 2.74
N PRO A 36 5.83 -10.03 2.96
CA PRO A 36 6.62 -10.92 2.09
C PRO A 36 6.13 -10.95 0.64
N THR A 37 4.84 -10.77 0.40
CA THR A 37 4.26 -10.77 -0.94
C THR A 37 4.65 -9.50 -1.66
N LEU A 38 4.44 -8.34 -1.03
CA LEU A 38 4.75 -7.04 -1.62
C LEU A 38 6.26 -6.84 -1.79
N ALA A 39 7.08 -7.30 -0.83
CA ALA A 39 8.54 -7.21 -0.92
C ALA A 39 9.13 -8.09 -2.04
N ASN A 40 8.43 -9.14 -2.46
CA ASN A 40 8.83 -9.94 -3.62
C ASN A 40 8.32 -9.36 -4.94
N GLU A 41 7.18 -8.65 -4.93
CA GLU A 41 6.59 -8.04 -6.12
C GLU A 41 7.27 -6.71 -6.48
N TYR A 42 7.67 -5.92 -5.48
CA TYR A 42 8.22 -4.59 -5.65
C TYR A 42 9.62 -4.47 -5.02
N ASP A 43 10.62 -4.09 -5.79
CA ASP A 43 12.00 -3.91 -5.31
C ASP A 43 12.29 -2.47 -4.88
N GLU A 44 11.55 -1.49 -5.39
CA GLU A 44 11.60 -0.10 -4.98
C GLU A 44 10.21 0.38 -4.59
N VAL A 45 10.11 1.05 -3.45
CA VAL A 45 8.91 1.79 -3.03
C VAL A 45 9.33 3.05 -2.29
N CYS A 46 8.77 4.19 -2.68
CA CYS A 46 9.04 5.48 -2.06
C CYS A 46 7.82 6.39 -2.14
N ARG A 47 7.86 7.50 -1.39
CA ARG A 47 6.85 8.55 -1.51
C ARG A 47 7.05 9.30 -2.81
N TRP A 48 5.96 9.82 -3.37
CA TRP A 48 6.01 10.66 -4.56
C TRP A 48 7.06 11.77 -4.46
N THR A 49 7.12 12.45 -3.33
CA THR A 49 8.08 13.54 -3.09
C THR A 49 9.55 13.11 -3.09
N ASP A 50 9.81 11.84 -2.81
CA ASP A 50 11.16 11.26 -2.73
C ASP A 50 11.53 10.51 -4.02
N TRP A 51 10.58 10.36 -4.94
CA TRP A 51 10.80 9.64 -6.18
C TRP A 51 11.62 10.45 -7.18
N ARG A 52 12.70 9.85 -7.70
CA ARG A 52 13.67 10.52 -8.56
C ARG A 52 13.10 11.02 -9.90
N TYR A 53 11.98 10.44 -10.35
CA TYR A 53 11.35 10.80 -11.63
C TYR A 53 10.08 11.65 -11.48
N ASN A 54 9.83 12.25 -10.32
CA ASN A 54 8.66 13.10 -10.10
C ASN A 54 8.69 14.42 -10.87
N GLY A 55 9.83 14.73 -11.56
CA GLY A 55 10.01 15.94 -12.34
C GLY A 55 9.98 17.23 -11.53
N GLY A 56 10.23 17.16 -10.20
CA GLY A 56 10.12 18.30 -9.28
C GLY A 56 8.68 18.76 -9.05
N LYS A 57 7.69 17.97 -9.46
CA LYS A 57 6.26 18.28 -9.29
C LYS A 57 5.86 18.04 -7.83
N ALA A 58 5.06 18.97 -7.31
CA ALA A 58 4.39 18.79 -6.02
C ALA A 58 3.41 17.60 -6.10
N ASP A 59 2.93 17.18 -4.93
CA ASP A 59 1.87 16.18 -4.79
C ASP A 59 0.68 16.52 -5.69
N THR A 60 0.37 15.60 -6.59
CA THR A 60 -0.68 15.73 -7.61
C THR A 60 -1.78 14.68 -7.44
N GLY A 61 -1.84 14.01 -6.28
CA GLY A 61 -2.77 12.91 -6.01
C GLY A 61 -2.14 11.53 -6.06
N ILE A 62 -0.84 11.41 -6.36
CA ILE A 62 -0.04 10.20 -6.20
C ILE A 62 0.73 10.34 -4.89
N ASP A 63 0.54 9.42 -3.97
CA ASP A 63 1.20 9.46 -2.65
C ASP A 63 2.49 8.66 -2.64
N LEU A 64 2.47 7.45 -3.22
CA LEU A 64 3.64 6.58 -3.34
C LEU A 64 3.81 6.10 -4.78
N VAL A 65 5.03 5.65 -5.07
CA VAL A 65 5.39 4.97 -6.32
C VAL A 65 6.15 3.70 -5.99
N ALA A 66 5.87 2.61 -6.71
CA ALA A 66 6.57 1.36 -6.56
C ALA A 66 7.01 0.79 -7.91
N HIS A 67 8.23 0.23 -7.95
CA HIS A 67 8.77 -0.45 -9.12
C HIS A 67 8.51 -1.95 -9.02
N ARG A 68 7.86 -2.51 -10.04
CA ARG A 68 7.46 -3.91 -10.10
C ARG A 68 8.53 -4.73 -10.80
N VAL A 69 9.01 -5.79 -10.13
CA VAL A 69 10.13 -6.61 -10.60
C VAL A 69 9.78 -7.44 -11.82
N GLU A 70 8.55 -7.98 -11.87
CA GLU A 70 8.15 -8.98 -12.86
C GLU A 70 8.22 -8.46 -14.31
N ASP A 71 7.84 -7.24 -14.54
CA ASP A 71 7.68 -6.62 -15.86
C ASP A 71 8.44 -5.30 -16.02
N ASP A 72 9.26 -4.94 -15.04
CA ASP A 72 10.11 -3.73 -15.05
C ASP A 72 9.26 -2.45 -15.25
N THR A 73 8.15 -2.36 -14.52
CA THR A 73 7.18 -1.28 -14.66
C THR A 73 6.94 -0.52 -13.36
N TRP A 74 6.36 0.67 -13.47
CA TRP A 74 6.02 1.51 -12.34
C TRP A 74 4.53 1.45 -12.02
N THR A 75 4.23 1.38 -10.73
CA THR A 75 2.88 1.43 -10.15
C THR A 75 2.69 2.74 -9.41
N ALA A 76 1.64 3.49 -9.77
CA ALA A 76 1.20 4.65 -8.99
C ALA A 76 0.32 4.21 -7.83
N ILE A 77 0.50 4.79 -6.65
CA ILE A 77 -0.20 4.40 -5.44
C ILE A 77 -0.82 5.63 -4.77
N GLN A 78 -2.10 5.51 -4.40
CA GLN A 78 -2.79 6.47 -3.56
C GLN A 78 -3.11 5.87 -2.19
N CYS A 79 -2.89 6.65 -1.12
CA CYS A 79 -3.17 6.28 0.26
C CYS A 79 -4.37 7.06 0.80
N LYS A 80 -5.38 6.37 1.33
CA LYS A 80 -6.58 6.95 1.92
C LYS A 80 -6.68 6.60 3.40
N PHE A 81 -6.26 7.55 4.25
CA PHE A 81 -6.29 7.39 5.70
C PHE A 81 -7.61 7.93 6.26
N TYR A 82 -8.64 7.12 6.21
CA TYR A 82 -9.98 7.45 6.66
C TYR A 82 -10.36 6.69 7.95
N LEU A 83 -11.47 7.07 8.57
CA LEU A 83 -12.10 6.24 9.59
C LEU A 83 -12.70 4.99 8.92
N GLU A 84 -12.72 3.87 9.61
CA GLU A 84 -13.27 2.59 9.10
C GLU A 84 -14.73 2.71 8.63
N THR A 85 -15.46 3.68 9.19
CA THR A 85 -16.86 3.97 8.84
C THR A 85 -17.03 4.88 7.63
N THR A 86 -15.96 5.49 7.12
CA THR A 86 -16.00 6.42 5.98
C THR A 86 -16.15 5.65 4.69
N THR A 87 -17.06 6.09 3.83
CA THR A 87 -17.25 5.53 2.49
C THR A 87 -16.45 6.34 1.47
N ILE A 88 -15.58 5.66 0.71
CA ILE A 88 -14.83 6.26 -0.39
C ILE A 88 -15.79 6.59 -1.53
N GLN A 89 -15.75 7.86 -1.97
CA GLN A 89 -16.53 8.37 -3.09
C GLN A 89 -15.67 8.44 -4.36
N LYS A 90 -16.29 8.40 -5.54
CA LYS A 90 -15.58 8.56 -6.81
C LYS A 90 -14.72 9.83 -6.83
N SER A 91 -15.23 10.95 -6.33
CA SER A 91 -14.52 12.23 -6.25
C SER A 91 -13.23 12.19 -5.42
N ASN A 92 -13.09 11.22 -4.51
CA ASN A 92 -11.85 11.01 -3.76
C ASN A 92 -10.72 10.41 -4.62
N LEU A 93 -11.03 9.92 -5.81
CA LEU A 93 -10.12 9.20 -6.70
C LEU A 93 -9.78 9.98 -7.97
N ASP A 94 -10.56 11.01 -8.32
CA ASP A 94 -10.47 11.69 -9.61
C ASP A 94 -9.07 12.31 -9.85
N SER A 95 -8.49 12.98 -8.85
CA SER A 95 -7.14 13.56 -8.95
C SER A 95 -6.05 12.49 -9.13
N PHE A 96 -6.21 11.34 -8.50
CA PHE A 96 -5.29 10.22 -8.66
C PHE A 96 -5.35 9.63 -10.06
N PHE A 97 -6.54 9.43 -10.60
CA PHE A 97 -6.71 8.93 -11.97
C PHE A 97 -6.13 9.89 -13.01
N GLU A 98 -6.33 11.19 -12.81
CA GLU A 98 -5.74 12.21 -13.66
C GLU A 98 -4.20 12.18 -13.59
N ALA A 99 -3.63 12.33 -12.40
CA ALA A 99 -2.19 12.40 -12.21
C ALA A 99 -1.45 11.15 -12.68
N SER A 100 -1.98 9.97 -12.36
CA SER A 100 -1.39 8.68 -12.74
C SER A 100 -1.62 8.30 -14.22
N GLY A 101 -2.38 9.09 -14.95
CA GLY A 101 -2.52 8.97 -16.41
C GLY A 101 -1.44 9.70 -17.21
N HIS A 102 -0.62 10.52 -16.56
CA HIS A 102 0.45 11.26 -17.21
C HIS A 102 1.73 10.43 -17.34
N SER A 103 2.47 10.70 -18.40
CA SER A 103 3.82 10.16 -18.60
C SER A 103 4.86 10.88 -17.72
N PHE A 104 5.98 10.23 -17.51
CA PHE A 104 7.14 10.75 -16.81
C PHE A 104 8.43 10.36 -17.53
N GLU A 105 9.53 11.07 -17.27
CA GLU A 105 10.83 10.81 -17.89
C GLU A 105 11.71 10.00 -16.94
N THR A 106 12.34 8.96 -17.51
CA THR A 106 13.35 8.13 -16.84
C THR A 106 14.66 8.14 -17.65
N GLU A 107 15.70 7.43 -17.20
CA GLU A 107 16.91 7.22 -17.98
C GLU A 107 16.65 6.45 -19.27
N ASN A 108 15.57 5.68 -19.33
CA ASN A 108 15.19 4.88 -20.49
C ASN A 108 14.28 5.66 -21.47
N GLY A 109 13.90 6.87 -21.13
CA GLY A 109 13.00 7.73 -21.90
C GLY A 109 11.66 7.97 -21.23
N THR A 110 10.65 8.30 -22.05
CA THR A 110 9.29 8.58 -21.58
C THR A 110 8.56 7.27 -21.23
N GLU A 111 8.10 7.17 -20.01
CA GLU A 111 7.35 6.03 -19.48
C GLU A 111 5.96 6.43 -18.97
N ASN A 112 5.13 5.44 -18.71
CA ASN A 112 3.81 5.58 -18.10
C ASN A 112 3.66 4.59 -16.95
N PHE A 113 2.80 4.91 -15.98
CA PHE A 113 2.41 3.92 -14.99
C PHE A 113 1.65 2.77 -15.67
N ALA A 114 2.11 1.54 -15.45
CA ALA A 114 1.48 0.33 -15.98
C ALA A 114 0.38 -0.19 -15.07
N ASN A 115 0.44 0.15 -13.78
CA ASN A 115 -0.51 -0.27 -12.75
C ASN A 115 -0.85 0.87 -11.81
N ARG A 116 -2.02 0.76 -11.19
CA ARG A 116 -2.50 1.63 -10.12
C ARG A 116 -2.89 0.83 -8.90
N LEU A 117 -2.63 1.37 -7.71
CA LEU A 117 -3.01 0.76 -6.46
C LEU A 117 -3.62 1.80 -5.52
N ILE A 118 -4.74 1.48 -4.91
CA ILE A 118 -5.37 2.33 -3.89
C ILE A 118 -5.33 1.59 -2.56
N ILE A 119 -4.66 2.19 -1.59
CA ILE A 119 -4.55 1.66 -0.23
C ILE A 119 -5.49 2.46 0.66
N SER A 120 -6.36 1.79 1.40
CA SER A 120 -7.32 2.48 2.26
C SER A 120 -7.48 1.84 3.63
N THR A 121 -7.73 2.67 4.64
CA THR A 121 -8.07 2.24 6.00
C THR A 121 -9.58 2.07 6.20
N THR A 122 -10.32 1.94 5.11
CA THR A 122 -11.73 1.56 5.09
C THR A 122 -12.00 0.63 3.92
N ASP A 123 -12.89 -0.33 4.11
CA ASP A 123 -13.37 -1.24 3.06
C ASP A 123 -14.74 -0.81 2.50
N ARG A 124 -15.19 0.42 2.83
CA ARG A 124 -16.47 0.97 2.38
C ARG A 124 -16.27 1.81 1.13
N TRP A 125 -16.88 1.37 0.03
CA TRP A 125 -16.83 2.05 -1.25
C TRP A 125 -18.24 2.36 -1.74
N SER A 126 -18.45 3.53 -2.33
CA SER A 126 -19.70 3.82 -3.01
C SER A 126 -19.76 3.05 -4.34
N SER A 127 -20.96 2.74 -4.83
CA SER A 127 -21.16 2.07 -6.12
C SER A 127 -20.47 2.83 -7.28
N ASN A 128 -20.49 4.16 -7.24
CA ASN A 128 -19.82 4.98 -8.25
C ASN A 128 -18.28 4.90 -8.15
N ALA A 129 -17.72 4.74 -6.94
CA ALA A 129 -16.29 4.53 -6.78
C ALA A 129 -15.88 3.13 -7.29
N GLU A 130 -16.64 2.11 -6.98
CA GLU A 130 -16.40 0.74 -7.51
C GLU A 130 -16.49 0.69 -9.03
N ALA A 131 -17.55 1.25 -9.61
CA ALA A 131 -17.69 1.34 -11.07
C ALA A 131 -16.54 2.11 -11.74
N ALA A 132 -15.97 3.11 -11.05
CA ALA A 132 -14.82 3.86 -11.58
C ALA A 132 -13.55 3.02 -11.64
N LEU A 133 -13.40 1.98 -10.81
CA LEU A 133 -12.24 1.07 -10.87
C LEU A 133 -12.32 0.09 -12.04
N GLU A 134 -13.51 -0.37 -12.38
CA GLU A 134 -13.72 -1.46 -13.35
C GLU A 134 -13.35 -1.08 -14.80
N ASN A 135 -13.46 0.20 -15.16
CA ASN A 135 -13.31 0.66 -16.55
C ASN A 135 -12.03 1.47 -16.78
N GLN A 136 -10.99 1.27 -15.98
CA GLN A 136 -9.72 1.97 -16.16
C GLN A 136 -8.86 1.30 -17.24
N ILE A 137 -8.26 2.11 -18.13
CA ILE A 137 -7.28 1.63 -19.13
C ILE A 137 -6.05 1.07 -18.42
N ILE A 138 -5.56 1.78 -17.38
CA ILE A 138 -4.50 1.30 -16.51
C ILE A 138 -5.14 0.45 -15.42
N PRO A 139 -4.77 -0.84 -15.30
CA PRO A 139 -5.31 -1.73 -14.27
C PRO A 139 -5.21 -1.11 -12.88
N THR A 140 -6.32 -1.09 -12.16
CA THR A 140 -6.40 -0.46 -10.85
C THR A 140 -6.87 -1.48 -9.81
N ASN A 141 -6.00 -1.77 -8.85
CA ASN A 141 -6.25 -2.67 -7.73
C ASN A 141 -6.41 -1.90 -6.42
N ARG A 142 -6.87 -2.58 -5.38
CA ARG A 142 -7.02 -2.00 -4.04
C ARG A 142 -6.49 -2.93 -2.96
N ILE A 143 -5.89 -2.33 -1.93
CA ILE A 143 -5.55 -2.99 -0.66
C ILE A 143 -6.38 -2.29 0.40
N GLY A 144 -7.33 -3.00 0.99
CA GLY A 144 -8.20 -2.48 2.03
C GLY A 144 -7.70 -2.78 3.43
N LEU A 145 -8.45 -2.28 4.42
CA LEU A 145 -8.16 -2.45 5.84
C LEU A 145 -8.00 -3.93 6.23
N ALA A 146 -8.89 -4.80 5.76
CA ALA A 146 -8.86 -6.22 6.06
C ALA A 146 -7.58 -6.88 5.54
N SER A 147 -7.19 -6.61 4.30
CA SER A 147 -5.97 -7.17 3.69
C SER A 147 -4.70 -6.78 4.45
N ILE A 148 -4.59 -5.51 4.87
CA ILE A 148 -3.45 -5.03 5.65
C ILE A 148 -3.43 -5.69 7.04
N ALA A 149 -4.60 -5.82 7.67
CA ALA A 149 -4.73 -6.42 9.00
C ALA A 149 -4.39 -7.92 9.01
N GLU A 150 -4.59 -8.62 7.90
CA GLU A 150 -4.27 -10.03 7.72
C GLU A 150 -2.82 -10.29 7.31
N SER A 151 -2.08 -9.25 6.94
CA SER A 151 -0.65 -9.36 6.63
C SER A 151 0.13 -10.01 7.79
N PRO A 152 1.14 -10.87 7.50
CA PRO A 152 1.95 -11.53 8.52
C PRO A 152 2.95 -10.58 9.20
N ILE A 153 2.56 -9.35 9.42
CA ILE A 153 3.32 -8.31 10.12
C ILE A 153 2.89 -8.27 11.59
N ASP A 154 3.86 -8.17 12.48
CA ASP A 154 3.58 -7.93 13.90
C ASP A 154 3.31 -6.44 14.14
N TRP A 155 2.03 -6.07 14.09
CA TRP A 155 1.59 -4.69 14.29
C TRP A 155 1.76 -4.18 15.72
N ASP A 156 1.97 -5.05 16.72
CA ASP A 156 2.27 -4.64 18.10
C ASP A 156 3.67 -4.04 18.21
N LEU A 157 4.61 -4.50 17.38
CA LEU A 157 5.97 -3.99 17.29
C LEU A 157 6.13 -2.85 16.28
N ALA A 158 5.13 -2.62 15.44
CA ALA A 158 5.15 -1.57 14.42
C ALA A 158 5.02 -0.15 14.99
N PHE A 159 4.65 -0.01 16.27
CA PHE A 159 4.44 1.28 16.94
C PHE A 159 5.11 1.37 18.32
N PRO A 160 6.42 1.38 18.41
CA PRO A 160 7.06 1.77 19.66
C PRO A 160 7.13 3.30 19.74
N GLY A 161 6.26 3.92 20.56
CA GLY A 161 6.45 5.26 21.08
C GLY A 161 6.68 6.39 20.07
N SER A 162 6.68 7.62 20.55
CA SER A 162 6.61 8.90 19.85
C SER A 162 7.69 9.24 18.79
N GLU A 163 8.63 8.39 18.50
CA GLU A 163 9.59 8.56 17.40
C GLU A 163 9.44 7.40 16.42
N MET A 164 8.91 7.72 15.23
CA MET A 164 8.56 6.79 14.16
C MET A 164 9.75 6.01 13.60
N GLN A 165 10.31 5.11 14.38
CA GLN A 165 11.02 3.96 13.85
C GLN A 165 10.05 2.78 13.85
N ILE A 166 9.36 2.61 12.74
CA ILE A 166 8.51 1.45 12.54
C ILE A 166 9.44 0.28 12.26
N HIS A 167 9.75 -0.47 13.31
CA HIS A 167 10.39 -1.76 13.18
C HIS A 167 9.27 -2.77 12.87
N LEU A 168 9.04 -3.01 11.57
CA LEU A 168 8.17 -4.09 11.14
C LEU A 168 8.91 -5.41 11.40
N THR A 169 8.53 -6.09 12.47
CA THR A 169 9.07 -7.42 12.76
C THR A 169 8.20 -8.44 12.04
N LYS A 170 8.81 -9.25 11.18
CA LYS A 170 8.17 -10.40 10.56
C LYS A 170 7.60 -11.30 11.66
N ARG A 171 6.30 -11.60 11.64
CA ARG A 171 5.77 -12.70 12.45
C ARG A 171 6.60 -13.94 12.18
N GLU A 172 7.05 -14.60 13.25
CA GLU A 172 7.70 -15.90 13.12
C GLU A 172 6.82 -16.85 12.30
N THR A 173 7.43 -17.51 11.35
CA THR A 173 6.81 -18.37 10.36
C THR A 173 5.82 -19.33 11.00
N PHE A 174 4.61 -19.32 10.45
CA PHE A 174 3.56 -20.30 10.73
C PHE A 174 4.16 -21.71 10.68
N GLU A 175 4.20 -22.43 11.80
CA GLU A 175 4.50 -23.85 11.76
C GLU A 175 3.39 -24.56 10.96
N PRO A 176 3.74 -25.30 9.89
CA PRO A 176 2.75 -26.03 9.11
C PRO A 176 1.99 -26.99 10.03
N ARG A 177 0.67 -26.95 9.98
CA ARG A 177 -0.15 -27.89 10.76
C ARG A 177 0.26 -29.32 10.44
N PRO A 178 0.18 -30.27 11.39
CA PRO A 178 0.67 -31.65 11.23
C PRO A 178 0.20 -32.38 9.94
N HIS A 179 -0.98 -32.03 9.42
CA HIS A 179 -1.52 -32.58 8.18
C HIS A 179 -0.85 -32.03 6.91
N GLN A 180 -0.18 -30.87 6.96
CA GLN A 180 0.57 -30.30 5.84
C GLN A 180 1.97 -30.89 5.73
N GLN A 181 2.54 -31.38 6.83
CA GLN A 181 3.84 -32.05 6.84
C GLN A 181 3.80 -33.48 6.22
N THR A 182 2.59 -34.07 6.11
CA THR A 182 2.42 -35.44 5.58
C THR A 182 2.30 -35.45 4.06
N ALA A 183 2.03 -34.34 3.40
CA ALA A 183 1.87 -34.26 1.95
C ALA A 183 3.21 -34.34 1.19
N ASP A 184 4.29 -33.80 1.76
CA ASP A 184 5.62 -33.77 1.14
C ASP A 184 6.38 -35.10 1.16
N ARG A 185 5.92 -36.09 1.92
CA ARG A 185 6.59 -37.41 2.03
C ARG A 185 6.11 -38.45 1.02
N LYS A 186 5.14 -38.14 0.16
CA LYS A 186 4.58 -39.12 -0.81
C LYS A 186 5.00 -38.91 -2.27
N SER A 187 5.97 -38.06 -2.54
CA SER A 187 6.45 -37.79 -3.92
C SER A 187 7.89 -38.25 -4.17
N VAL A 188 8.33 -39.34 -3.53
CA VAL A 188 9.58 -40.00 -3.87
C VAL A 188 9.32 -41.50 -3.85
N VAL A 189 8.88 -42.06 -4.97
CA VAL A 189 9.15 -43.42 -5.46
C VAL A 189 9.13 -43.32 -6.98
#